data_e164e84fef64e9d8fb935b4636badccd
#
_entry.id   e164e84fef64e9d8fb935b4636badccd
#
_cell.length_a   1.000
_cell.length_b   1.000
_cell.length_c   1.000
_cell.angle_alpha   90.00
_cell.angle_beta   90.00
_cell.angle_gamma   90.00
#
_symmetry.space_group_name_H-M   'P 1'
#
loop_
_entity.id
_entity.type
_entity.pdbx_description
1 polymer ?
#
loop_
_entity_poly.entity_id
_entity_poly.type
_entity_poly.pdbx_seq_one_letter_code
_entity_poly.pdbx_strand_id
1 'polypeptide(L)'
;SFTKVPVLYVHGNHDDCYEIQPPDGCINIENKIYVYKGVRIMGLGGSIRYKKGKNQYTQKEMNRRINKMWFSIKKNKGFDILLTHSPAAGIGDGPDEPHKGFEGFNYLLEKYKPKYFIHGHIHKTYQMKFKQEYEYNENTKIINGYERYIFEYPDV
;
A
#
# COMPACT_ATOMS: atom_id res chain seq x y z
N SER A 1 9.61 -22.75 1.91
CA SER A 1 8.32 -22.14 2.28
C SER A 1 7.33 -23.25 2.59
N PHE A 2 6.86 -23.31 3.84
CA PHE A 2 5.88 -24.30 4.29
C PHE A 2 4.44 -23.92 3.93
N THR A 3 4.21 -22.76 3.32
CA THR A 3 2.89 -22.29 2.95
C THR A 3 2.67 -22.38 1.44
N LYS A 4 1.59 -23.03 1.02
CA LYS A 4 1.11 -23.03 -0.37
C LYS A 4 0.50 -21.68 -0.79
N VAL A 5 0.47 -20.70 0.12
CA VAL A 5 -0.11 -19.38 -0.05
C VAL A 5 1.02 -18.35 -0.23
N PRO A 6 0.98 -17.49 -1.24
CA PRO A 6 2.00 -16.48 -1.43
C PRO A 6 2.00 -15.45 -0.30
N VAL A 7 3.18 -15.07 0.16
CA VAL A 7 3.39 -13.95 1.08
C VAL A 7 3.91 -12.78 0.27
N LEU A 8 3.14 -11.70 0.19
CA LEU A 8 3.48 -10.51 -0.58
C LEU A 8 3.94 -9.39 0.35
N TYR A 9 4.89 -8.58 -0.11
CA TYR A 9 5.32 -7.41 0.65
C TYR A 9 5.67 -6.21 -0.23
N VAL A 10 5.61 -5.03 0.38
CA VAL A 10 6.16 -3.77 -0.11
C VAL A 10 7.12 -3.22 0.94
N HIS A 11 8.07 -2.37 0.54
CA HIS A 11 9.03 -1.78 1.47
C HIS A 11 8.38 -0.69 2.35
N GLY A 12 8.69 -0.72 3.64
CA GLY A 12 8.54 0.42 4.53
C GLY A 12 9.76 1.35 4.46
N ASN A 13 9.68 2.49 5.13
CA ASN A 13 10.76 3.47 5.18
C ASN A 13 11.98 3.06 6.04
N HIS A 14 11.90 1.92 6.73
CA HIS A 14 12.96 1.32 7.53
C HIS A 14 13.51 0.02 6.95
N ASP A 15 13.05 -0.41 5.77
CA ASP A 15 13.36 -1.70 5.17
C ASP A 15 14.52 -1.61 4.14
N ASP A 16 15.52 -0.80 4.43
CA ASP A 16 16.66 -0.54 3.54
C ASP A 16 17.48 -1.80 3.20
N CYS A 17 17.45 -2.80 4.06
CA CYS A 17 18.19 -4.06 3.87
C CYS A 17 17.47 -5.06 2.95
N TYR A 18 16.17 -4.91 2.70
CA TYR A 18 15.40 -5.91 1.94
C TYR A 18 15.71 -5.94 0.43
N GLU A 19 16.41 -4.94 -0.08
CA GLU A 19 16.97 -4.99 -1.43
C GLU A 19 18.16 -5.95 -1.52
N ILE A 20 18.94 -6.09 -0.43
CA ILE A 20 20.14 -6.93 -0.35
C ILE A 20 19.77 -8.31 0.20
N GLN A 21 18.90 -8.35 1.22
CA GLN A 21 18.43 -9.56 1.89
C GLN A 21 16.92 -9.56 1.95
N PRO A 22 16.22 -9.92 0.86
CA PRO A 22 14.77 -9.98 0.87
C PRO A 22 14.29 -11.05 1.87
N PRO A 23 13.12 -10.86 2.50
CA PRO A 23 12.53 -11.87 3.37
C PRO A 23 12.35 -13.19 2.64
N ASP A 24 12.89 -14.28 3.21
CA ASP A 24 12.88 -15.59 2.57
C ASP A 24 11.46 -16.10 2.33
N GLY A 25 11.21 -16.58 1.12
CA GLY A 25 9.90 -17.09 0.71
C GLY A 25 8.82 -16.01 0.48
N CYS A 26 9.16 -14.72 0.60
CA CYS A 26 8.25 -13.62 0.32
C CYS A 26 8.44 -13.05 -1.09
N ILE A 27 7.37 -12.53 -1.66
CA ILE A 27 7.34 -11.95 -3.01
C ILE A 27 7.27 -10.44 -2.91
N ASN A 28 8.29 -9.75 -3.43
CA ASN A 28 8.30 -8.30 -3.56
C ASN A 28 7.38 -7.86 -4.69
N ILE A 29 6.35 -7.07 -4.36
CA ILE A 29 5.42 -6.51 -5.34
C ILE A 29 5.56 -4.99 -5.54
N GLU A 30 6.72 -4.42 -5.17
CA GLU A 30 7.03 -3.01 -5.43
C GLU A 30 6.88 -2.67 -6.91
N ASN A 31 6.08 -1.65 -7.21
CA ASN A 31 5.80 -1.19 -8.57
C ASN A 31 5.31 -2.31 -9.51
N LYS A 32 4.51 -3.23 -8.99
CA LYS A 32 3.97 -4.38 -9.72
C LYS A 32 2.49 -4.57 -9.42
N ILE A 33 1.81 -5.29 -10.31
CA ILE A 33 0.52 -5.90 -10.04
C ILE A 33 0.74 -7.41 -10.02
N TYR A 34 0.49 -8.01 -8.86
CA TYR A 34 0.52 -9.45 -8.66
C TYR A 34 -0.91 -10.00 -8.73
N VAL A 35 -1.10 -11.09 -9.46
CA VAL A 35 -2.42 -11.72 -9.61
C VAL A 35 -2.40 -13.08 -8.94
N TYR A 36 -3.28 -13.26 -7.96
CA TYR A 36 -3.47 -14.54 -7.27
C TYR A 36 -4.94 -14.93 -7.26
N LYS A 37 -5.26 -16.09 -7.84
CA LYS A 37 -6.64 -16.60 -7.97
C LYS A 37 -7.62 -15.54 -8.51
N GLY A 38 -7.20 -14.76 -9.51
CA GLY A 38 -8.00 -13.70 -10.10
C GLY A 38 -7.98 -12.37 -9.36
N VAL A 39 -7.50 -12.30 -8.13
CA VAL A 39 -7.38 -11.05 -7.36
C VAL A 39 -6.08 -10.33 -7.77
N ARG A 40 -6.21 -9.08 -8.21
CA ARG A 40 -5.11 -8.23 -8.69
C ARG A 40 -4.67 -7.30 -7.57
N ILE A 41 -3.42 -7.43 -7.14
CA ILE A 41 -2.85 -6.70 -6.01
C ILE A 41 -1.74 -5.79 -6.51
N MET A 42 -1.92 -4.47 -6.40
CA MET A 42 -0.93 -3.46 -6.77
C MET A 42 -0.14 -3.04 -5.55
N GLY A 43 1.20 -3.06 -5.65
CA GLY A 43 2.12 -2.70 -4.55
C GLY A 43 2.85 -1.39 -4.78
N LEU A 44 2.83 -0.49 -3.78
CA LEU A 44 3.58 0.77 -3.74
C LEU A 44 4.05 1.06 -2.31
N GLY A 45 5.27 0.69 -1.98
CA GLY A 45 5.87 0.95 -0.67
C GLY A 45 6.50 2.33 -0.52
N GLY A 46 7.10 2.54 0.65
CA GLY A 46 7.79 3.76 1.03
C GLY A 46 6.89 4.79 1.72
N SER A 47 7.54 5.84 2.26
CA SER A 47 6.87 6.94 2.99
C SER A 47 7.21 8.31 2.38
N ILE A 48 6.51 9.34 2.84
CA ILE A 48 6.90 10.74 2.59
C ILE A 48 8.32 10.96 3.09
N ARG A 49 9.10 11.69 2.30
CA ARG A 49 10.47 12.05 2.65
C ARG A 49 10.50 13.11 3.74
N TYR A 50 10.99 12.75 4.90
CA TYR A 50 11.25 13.64 6.04
C TYR A 50 12.73 13.73 6.41
N LYS A 51 13.57 12.83 5.88
CA LYS A 51 15.03 12.83 5.99
C LYS A 51 15.67 12.17 4.77
N LYS A 52 17.00 12.22 4.66
CA LYS A 52 17.70 11.41 3.66
C LYS A 52 17.61 9.93 4.04
N GLY A 53 17.07 9.11 3.15
CA GLY A 53 16.93 7.67 3.34
C GLY A 53 16.33 7.00 2.11
N LYS A 54 16.55 5.72 2.00
CA LYS A 54 15.90 4.89 0.99
C LYS A 54 14.40 4.79 1.28
N ASN A 55 13.64 4.38 0.28
CA ASN A 55 12.20 4.17 0.41
C ASN A 55 11.41 5.39 0.97
N GLN A 56 11.96 6.59 0.76
CA GLN A 56 11.31 7.86 1.09
C GLN A 56 11.18 8.72 -0.16
N TYR A 57 9.98 9.20 -0.42
CA TYR A 57 9.61 9.85 -1.67
C TYR A 57 8.91 11.18 -1.43
N THR A 58 9.17 12.16 -2.28
CA THR A 58 8.31 13.34 -2.40
C THR A 58 7.00 12.97 -3.10
N GLN A 59 5.97 13.82 -2.99
CA GLN A 59 4.72 13.66 -3.76
C GLN A 59 5.00 13.49 -5.25
N LYS A 60 5.91 14.30 -5.80
CA LYS A 60 6.29 14.25 -7.22
C LYS A 60 6.96 12.93 -7.62
N GLU A 61 7.81 12.38 -6.78
CA GLU A 61 8.48 11.10 -7.01
C GLU A 61 7.48 9.94 -6.96
N MET A 62 6.56 9.95 -5.99
CA MET A 62 5.49 8.95 -5.92
C MET A 62 4.56 9.03 -7.13
N ASN A 63 4.19 10.23 -7.56
CA ASN A 63 3.38 10.42 -8.77
C ASN A 63 4.08 9.87 -10.02
N ARG A 64 5.42 10.04 -10.14
CA ARG A 64 6.18 9.41 -11.24
C ARG A 64 6.15 7.88 -11.18
N ARG A 65 6.24 7.28 -9.99
CA ARG A 65 6.10 5.83 -9.81
C ARG A 65 4.73 5.36 -10.24
N ILE A 66 3.67 6.04 -9.81
CA ILE A 66 2.28 5.75 -10.19
C ILE A 66 2.12 5.84 -11.72
N ASN A 67 2.64 6.89 -12.35
CA ASN A 67 2.56 7.07 -13.80
C ASN A 67 3.26 5.93 -14.57
N LYS A 68 4.38 5.42 -14.07
CA LYS A 68 5.05 4.24 -14.65
C LYS A 68 4.22 2.97 -14.56
N MET A 69 3.30 2.89 -13.63
CA MET A 69 2.38 1.75 -13.48
C MET A 69 1.23 1.75 -14.51
N TRP A 70 1.02 2.84 -15.25
CA TRP A 70 -0.10 2.99 -16.18
C TRP A 70 -0.25 1.80 -17.15
N PHE A 71 0.85 1.35 -17.77
CA PHE A 71 0.82 0.23 -18.68
C PHE A 71 0.40 -1.08 -18.00
N SER A 72 0.96 -1.35 -16.82
CA SER A 72 0.63 -2.52 -16.01
C SER A 72 -0.84 -2.53 -15.59
N ILE A 73 -1.34 -1.37 -15.15
CA ILE A 73 -2.76 -1.19 -14.77
C ILE A 73 -3.66 -1.44 -15.97
N LYS A 74 -3.33 -0.87 -17.14
CA LYS A 74 -4.10 -1.06 -18.36
C LYS A 74 -4.12 -2.52 -18.81
N LYS A 75 -2.96 -3.19 -18.82
CA LYS A 75 -2.82 -4.61 -19.15
C LYS A 75 -3.69 -5.50 -18.26
N ASN A 76 -3.73 -5.22 -16.97
CA ASN A 76 -4.52 -5.98 -16.00
C ASN A 76 -5.98 -5.49 -15.87
N LYS A 77 -6.40 -4.49 -16.64
CA LYS A 77 -7.74 -3.88 -16.55
C LYS A 77 -8.07 -3.36 -15.16
N GLY A 78 -7.09 -2.76 -14.48
CA GLY A 78 -7.21 -2.25 -13.11
C GLY A 78 -6.55 -3.15 -12.06
N PHE A 79 -6.94 -2.94 -10.81
CA PHE A 79 -6.51 -3.73 -9.65
C PHE A 79 -7.63 -3.75 -8.59
N ASP A 80 -7.63 -4.78 -7.78
CA ASP A 80 -8.67 -5.03 -6.77
C ASP A 80 -8.24 -4.58 -5.37
N ILE A 81 -6.94 -4.70 -5.10
CA ILE A 81 -6.31 -4.31 -3.83
C ILE A 81 -5.14 -3.38 -4.13
N LEU A 82 -5.10 -2.23 -3.44
CA LEU A 82 -3.90 -1.38 -3.35
C LEU A 82 -3.21 -1.69 -2.03
N LEU A 83 -2.00 -2.23 -2.09
CA LEU A 83 -1.14 -2.49 -0.93
C LEU A 83 -0.03 -1.45 -0.87
N THR A 84 0.03 -0.66 0.20
CA THR A 84 1.05 0.37 0.38
C THR A 84 1.66 0.30 1.78
N HIS A 85 2.78 1.00 1.99
CA HIS A 85 3.29 1.23 3.34
C HIS A 85 2.61 2.44 3.97
N SER A 86 2.58 3.58 3.28
CA SER A 86 1.97 4.82 3.78
C SER A 86 0.48 4.94 3.44
N PRO A 87 -0.29 5.72 4.20
CA PRO A 87 -1.68 6.04 3.91
C PRO A 87 -1.82 6.98 2.70
N ALA A 88 -3.07 7.22 2.27
CA ALA A 88 -3.42 8.30 1.37
C ALA A 88 -3.50 9.63 2.13
N ALA A 89 -3.24 10.74 1.46
CA ALA A 89 -3.24 12.06 2.08
C ALA A 89 -4.62 12.43 2.65
N GLY A 90 -4.65 12.86 3.89
CA GLY A 90 -5.88 13.25 4.59
C GLY A 90 -6.80 12.08 4.98
N ILE A 91 -6.36 10.83 4.79
CA ILE A 91 -7.18 9.65 5.04
C ILE A 91 -6.39 8.67 5.92
N GLY A 92 -6.61 8.75 7.23
CA GLY A 92 -5.90 7.93 8.20
C GLY A 92 -4.42 8.25 8.34
N ASP A 93 -3.96 9.36 7.79
CA ASP A 93 -2.59 9.87 7.94
C ASP A 93 -2.41 10.69 9.22
N GLY A 94 -1.17 10.95 9.58
CA GLY A 94 -0.82 11.73 10.78
C GLY A 94 -0.64 13.21 10.48
N PRO A 95 -0.65 14.06 11.53
CA PRO A 95 -0.49 15.51 11.39
C PRO A 95 0.95 15.94 11.10
N ASP A 96 1.93 15.13 11.44
CA ASP A 96 3.36 15.41 11.28
C ASP A 96 3.90 14.91 9.94
N GLU A 97 4.97 15.55 9.45
CA GLU A 97 5.56 15.26 8.13
C GLU A 97 5.84 13.76 7.87
N PRO A 98 6.43 12.99 8.78
CA PRO A 98 6.71 11.58 8.53
C PRO A 98 5.46 10.73 8.29
N HIS A 99 4.33 11.10 8.89
CA HIS A 99 3.08 10.34 8.86
C HIS A 99 2.04 10.86 7.85
N LYS A 100 2.39 11.88 7.07
CA LYS A 100 1.55 12.34 5.96
C LYS A 100 1.41 11.27 4.89
N GLY A 101 0.25 11.22 4.27
CA GLY A 101 -0.05 10.33 3.17
C GLY A 101 0.32 10.89 1.79
N PHE A 102 0.20 10.05 0.77
CA PHE A 102 0.43 10.44 -0.62
C PHE A 102 -0.86 10.83 -1.32
N GLU A 103 -0.86 12.03 -1.94
CA GLU A 103 -1.97 12.51 -2.78
C GLU A 103 -2.19 11.59 -4.01
N GLY A 104 -1.12 11.01 -4.54
CA GLY A 104 -1.21 10.06 -5.64
C GLY A 104 -2.03 8.81 -5.30
N PHE A 105 -2.12 8.42 -4.03
CA PHE A 105 -2.96 7.30 -3.62
C PHE A 105 -4.45 7.68 -3.67
N ASN A 106 -4.80 8.91 -3.29
CA ASN A 106 -6.17 9.43 -3.46
C ASN A 106 -6.60 9.34 -4.94
N TYR A 107 -5.72 9.76 -5.87
CA TYR A 107 -5.97 9.63 -7.30
C TYR A 107 -6.22 8.17 -7.73
N LEU A 108 -5.44 7.22 -7.22
CA LEU A 108 -5.63 5.80 -7.52
C LEU A 108 -6.98 5.27 -7.00
N LEU A 109 -7.36 5.65 -5.78
CA LEU A 109 -8.64 5.26 -5.17
C LEU A 109 -9.83 5.80 -5.96
N GLU A 110 -9.79 7.07 -6.35
CA GLU A 110 -10.87 7.73 -7.09
C GLU A 110 -11.01 7.18 -8.52
N LYS A 111 -9.89 6.99 -9.20
CA LYS A 111 -9.89 6.59 -10.61
C LYS A 111 -10.16 5.10 -10.82
N TYR A 112 -9.53 4.25 -10.03
CA TYR A 112 -9.57 2.79 -10.25
C TYR A 112 -10.48 2.05 -9.28
N LYS A 113 -10.93 2.68 -8.21
CA LYS A 113 -11.93 2.18 -7.25
C LYS A 113 -11.64 0.75 -6.79
N PRO A 114 -10.44 0.48 -6.24
CA PRO A 114 -10.14 -0.86 -5.73
C PRO A 114 -11.11 -1.23 -4.60
N LYS A 115 -11.39 -2.52 -4.41
CA LYS A 115 -12.23 -2.98 -3.30
C LYS A 115 -11.58 -2.70 -1.94
N TYR A 116 -10.25 -2.83 -1.87
CA TYR A 116 -9.50 -2.61 -0.64
C TYR A 116 -8.28 -1.72 -0.88
N PHE A 117 -8.05 -0.83 0.07
CA PHE A 117 -6.80 -0.11 0.23
C PHE A 117 -6.18 -0.51 1.56
N ILE A 118 -5.05 -1.22 1.53
CA ILE A 118 -4.36 -1.73 2.71
C ILE A 118 -3.07 -0.95 2.89
N HIS A 119 -2.90 -0.31 4.04
CA HIS A 119 -1.68 0.43 4.36
C HIS A 119 -1.21 0.13 5.80
N GLY A 120 0.01 0.51 6.11
CA GLY A 120 0.62 0.44 7.44
C GLY A 120 1.05 1.82 7.93
N HIS A 121 2.28 1.90 8.44
CA HIS A 121 2.99 3.11 8.85
C HIS A 121 2.40 3.87 10.05
N ILE A 122 1.08 3.97 10.14
CA ILE A 122 0.40 4.65 11.24
C ILE A 122 0.13 3.65 12.35
N HIS A 123 0.72 3.90 13.52
CA HIS A 123 0.62 3.03 14.68
C HIS A 123 -0.45 3.53 15.66
N LYS A 124 -1.04 2.61 16.40
CA LYS A 124 -2.10 2.88 17.39
C LYS A 124 -1.71 3.95 18.43
N THR A 125 -0.43 4.04 18.75
CA THR A 125 0.10 5.00 19.75
C THR A 125 0.05 6.46 19.29
N TYR A 126 -0.11 6.72 18.00
CA TYR A 126 -0.14 8.08 17.45
C TYR A 126 -1.54 8.69 17.35
N GLN A 127 -2.60 7.91 17.59
CA GLN A 127 -3.98 8.39 17.46
C GLN A 127 -4.84 7.88 18.61
N MET A 128 -5.49 8.80 19.34
CA MET A 128 -6.44 8.45 20.41
C MET A 128 -7.67 7.67 19.90
N LYS A 129 -8.01 7.76 18.61
CA LYS A 129 -9.13 7.05 17.97
C LYS A 129 -8.60 6.20 16.81
N PHE A 130 -7.79 5.19 17.10
CA PHE A 130 -7.31 4.27 16.09
C PHE A 130 -8.42 3.30 15.65
N LYS A 131 -8.71 3.32 14.37
CA LYS A 131 -9.65 2.40 13.73
C LYS A 131 -8.94 1.66 12.60
N GLN A 132 -8.89 0.33 12.65
CA GLN A 132 -8.19 -0.47 11.64
C GLN A 132 -8.93 -0.54 10.31
N GLU A 133 -10.26 -0.53 10.33
CA GLU A 133 -11.09 -0.66 9.12
C GLU A 133 -12.13 0.45 9.07
N TYR A 134 -12.30 1.05 7.89
CA TYR A 134 -13.36 2.02 7.63
C TYR A 134 -13.71 2.10 6.13
N GLU A 135 -14.96 2.46 5.84
CA GLU A 135 -15.42 2.71 4.48
C GLU A 135 -14.89 4.07 3.99
N TYR A 136 -14.19 4.06 2.85
CA TYR A 136 -13.77 5.28 2.18
C TYR A 136 -14.91 5.84 1.32
N ASN A 137 -15.54 4.96 0.55
CA ASN A 137 -16.72 5.24 -0.26
C ASN A 137 -17.47 3.92 -0.53
N GLU A 138 -18.48 3.95 -1.38
CA GLU A 138 -19.27 2.77 -1.77
C GLU A 138 -18.45 1.63 -2.43
N ASN A 139 -17.26 1.94 -2.94
CA ASN A 139 -16.42 0.98 -3.69
C ASN A 139 -15.25 0.46 -2.88
N THR A 140 -14.69 1.29 -1.98
CA THR A 140 -13.38 1.04 -1.37
C THR A 140 -13.45 1.04 0.15
N LYS A 141 -12.97 -0.04 0.74
CA LYS A 141 -12.72 -0.18 2.16
C LYS A 141 -11.24 0.03 2.45
N ILE A 142 -10.92 0.82 3.46
CA ILE A 142 -9.54 1.07 3.90
C ILE A 142 -9.23 0.24 5.13
N ILE A 143 -8.05 -0.40 5.12
CA ILE A 143 -7.54 -1.22 6.21
C ILE A 143 -6.16 -0.71 6.61
N ASN A 144 -5.99 -0.33 7.87
CA ASN A 144 -4.67 -0.16 8.46
C ASN A 144 -4.21 -1.52 9.00
N GLY A 145 -3.17 -2.09 8.37
CA GLY A 145 -2.62 -3.40 8.70
C GLY A 145 -1.68 -3.41 9.91
N TYR A 146 -1.75 -2.41 10.81
CA TYR A 146 -0.91 -2.37 12.01
C TYR A 146 -1.03 -3.67 12.82
N GLU A 147 0.10 -4.26 13.19
CA GLU A 147 0.24 -5.57 13.81
C GLU A 147 -0.33 -6.70 12.93
N ARG A 148 -1.63 -6.92 12.96
CA ARG A 148 -2.31 -7.97 12.20
C ARG A 148 -3.77 -7.60 11.94
N TYR A 149 -4.23 -7.88 10.72
CA TYR A 149 -5.63 -7.80 10.33
C TYR A 149 -5.99 -8.99 9.44
N ILE A 150 -7.11 -9.65 9.69
CA ILE A 150 -7.60 -10.79 8.92
C ILE A 150 -8.99 -10.43 8.39
N PHE A 151 -9.17 -10.61 7.09
CA PHE A 151 -10.48 -10.41 6.45
C PHE A 151 -10.68 -11.44 5.33
N GLU A 152 -11.93 -11.65 4.97
CA GLU A 152 -12.30 -12.46 3.83
C GLU A 152 -12.45 -11.57 2.59
N TYR A 153 -11.78 -11.97 1.49
CA TYR A 153 -12.00 -11.31 0.22
C TYR A 153 -13.29 -11.87 -0.39
N PRO A 154 -14.26 -11.01 -0.80
CA PRO A 154 -15.50 -11.50 -1.40
C PRO A 154 -15.19 -12.35 -2.64
N ASP A 155 -15.91 -13.43 -2.83
CA ASP A 155 -15.81 -14.31 -3.99
C ASP A 155 -15.91 -13.51 -5.30
N VAL A 156 -15.02 -13.83 -6.21
CA VAL A 156 -14.90 -13.19 -7.53
C VAL A 156 -15.94 -13.75 -8.48
#